data_5a3be728010cbe7069025d983ff0d039
#
_entry.id   5a3be728010cbe7069025d983ff0d039
#
_cell.length_a   1.000
_cell.length_b   1.000
_cell.length_c   1.000
_cell.angle_alpha   90.00
_cell.angle_beta   90.00
_cell.angle_gamma   90.00
#
_symmetry.space_group_name_H-M   'P 1'
#
loop_
_entity.id
_entity.type
_entity.pdbx_description
1 polymer ?
#
loop_
_entity_poly.entity_id
_entity_poly.type
_entity_poly.pdbx_seq_one_letter_code
_entity_poly.pdbx_strand_id
1 'polypeptide(L)'
;RATLGAARRVAGQGRVVACFQPHLFTRTRDFADGFGAALTLADEVFVTDVYPAREEPIAGVSGRLVHDAVLSHGGSSCYVADKAMLPEVLAGRVRPGDLVITLGAGDISLIGPLLLPLLQDTDA
;
A
#
# COMPACT_ATOMS: atom_id res chain seq x y z
N ARG A 1 -1.75 1.75 -12.05
CA ARG A 1 -1.93 3.18 -12.36
C ARG A 1 -3.36 3.49 -12.72
N ALA A 2 -3.88 2.77 -13.71
CA ALA A 2 -5.28 2.94 -14.06
C ALA A 2 -6.18 2.70 -12.85
N THR A 3 -5.80 1.75 -12.00
CA THR A 3 -6.54 1.41 -10.80
C THR A 3 -6.60 2.60 -9.83
N LEU A 4 -5.46 3.30 -9.62
CA LEU A 4 -5.45 4.47 -8.74
C LEU A 4 -6.21 5.63 -9.33
N GLY A 5 -6.14 5.83 -10.65
CA GLY A 5 -6.94 6.86 -11.30
C GLY A 5 -8.42 6.61 -11.15
N ALA A 6 -8.85 5.36 -11.32
CA ALA A 6 -10.23 4.97 -11.12
C ALA A 6 -10.65 5.16 -9.66
N ALA A 7 -9.78 4.78 -8.71
CA ALA A 7 -10.05 4.95 -7.29
C ALA A 7 -10.23 6.43 -6.93
N ARG A 8 -9.40 7.30 -7.51
CA ARG A 8 -9.51 8.73 -7.28
C ARG A 8 -10.87 9.26 -7.73
N ARG A 9 -11.35 8.78 -8.88
CA ARG A 9 -12.67 9.19 -9.39
C ARG A 9 -13.80 8.69 -8.50
N VAL A 10 -13.70 7.45 -8.03
CA VAL A 10 -14.71 6.86 -7.14
C VAL A 10 -14.75 7.59 -5.80
N ALA A 11 -13.59 7.91 -5.25
CA ALA A 11 -13.50 8.59 -3.96
C ALA A 11 -14.04 10.02 -4.01
N GLY A 12 -14.03 10.63 -5.21
CA GLY A 12 -14.44 12.03 -5.34
C GLY A 12 -13.57 12.93 -4.48
N GLN A 13 -14.16 13.54 -3.46
CA GLN A 13 -13.44 14.41 -2.53
C GLN A 13 -12.86 13.65 -1.34
N GLY A 14 -13.16 12.36 -1.20
CA GLY A 14 -12.59 11.54 -0.17
C GLY A 14 -11.13 11.22 -0.44
N ARG A 15 -10.42 10.75 0.60
CA ARG A 15 -9.03 10.35 0.42
C ARG A 15 -8.94 8.96 -0.18
N VAL A 16 -7.90 8.74 -0.97
CA VAL A 16 -7.53 7.39 -1.45
C VAL A 16 -6.36 6.92 -0.61
N VAL A 17 -6.54 5.77 0.05
CA VAL A 17 -5.52 5.12 0.87
C VAL A 17 -5.12 3.84 0.15
N ALA A 18 -3.87 3.79 -0.31
CA ALA A 18 -3.37 2.65 -1.07
C ALA A 18 -2.47 1.78 -0.20
N CYS A 19 -2.71 0.46 -0.23
CA CYS A 19 -1.86 -0.52 0.43
C CYS A 19 -1.18 -1.34 -0.67
N PHE A 20 0.13 -1.23 -0.77
CA PHE A 20 0.90 -1.83 -1.85
C PHE A 20 1.85 -2.90 -1.32
N GLN A 21 1.75 -4.10 -1.90
CA GLN A 21 2.72 -5.17 -1.65
C GLN A 21 3.52 -5.40 -2.92
N PRO A 22 4.82 -5.07 -2.93
CA PRO A 22 5.65 -5.35 -4.10
C PRO A 22 5.73 -6.85 -4.35
N HIS A 23 5.81 -7.24 -5.62
CA HIS A 23 5.91 -8.63 -6.03
C HIS A 23 7.28 -8.87 -6.65
N LEU A 24 8.03 -9.80 -6.11
CA LEU A 24 9.37 -10.20 -6.53
C LEU A 24 10.43 -9.13 -6.20
N PHE A 25 11.59 -9.61 -5.74
CA PHE A 25 12.71 -8.73 -5.44
C PHE A 25 13.27 -8.09 -6.70
N THR A 26 13.38 -8.84 -7.79
CA THR A 26 13.90 -8.29 -9.05
C THR A 26 13.02 -7.18 -9.59
N ARG A 27 11.71 -7.38 -9.58
CA ARG A 27 10.78 -6.35 -10.07
C ARG A 27 10.82 -5.12 -9.18
N THR A 28 10.90 -5.31 -7.87
CA THR A 28 10.98 -4.20 -6.92
C THR A 28 12.25 -3.39 -7.15
N ARG A 29 13.39 -4.07 -7.31
CA ARG A 29 14.65 -3.38 -7.58
C ARG A 29 14.57 -2.54 -8.85
N ASP A 30 14.01 -3.12 -9.92
CA ASP A 30 14.06 -2.49 -11.22
C ASP A 30 13.01 -1.38 -11.39
N PHE A 31 11.88 -1.46 -10.69
CA PHE A 31 10.75 -0.58 -10.93
C PHE A 31 10.30 0.22 -9.71
N ALA A 32 11.08 0.20 -8.63
CA ALA A 32 10.68 0.89 -7.39
C ALA A 32 10.37 2.37 -7.62
N ASP A 33 11.20 3.05 -8.41
CA ASP A 33 11.00 4.48 -8.66
C ASP A 33 9.69 4.72 -9.40
N GLY A 34 9.41 3.92 -10.43
CA GLY A 34 8.15 4.04 -11.17
C GLY A 34 6.93 3.73 -10.32
N PHE A 35 7.03 2.71 -9.46
CA PHE A 35 5.95 2.40 -8.52
C PHE A 35 5.72 3.56 -7.57
N GLY A 36 6.80 4.11 -7.02
CA GLY A 36 6.70 5.24 -6.10
C GLY A 36 6.02 6.45 -6.73
N ALA A 37 6.43 6.77 -7.96
CA ALA A 37 5.82 7.89 -8.69
C ALA A 37 4.33 7.66 -8.92
N ALA A 38 3.94 6.44 -9.34
CA ALA A 38 2.54 6.12 -9.60
C ALA A 38 1.70 6.17 -8.32
N LEU A 39 2.26 5.71 -7.20
CA LEU A 39 1.54 5.64 -5.94
C LEU A 39 1.24 7.03 -5.37
N THR A 40 1.91 8.08 -5.83
CA THR A 40 1.62 9.44 -5.37
C THR A 40 0.22 9.92 -5.76
N LEU A 41 -0.49 9.18 -6.62
CA LEU A 41 -1.90 9.44 -6.89
C LEU A 41 -2.77 9.19 -5.67
N ALA A 42 -2.32 8.38 -4.73
CA ALA A 42 -3.02 8.17 -3.47
C ALA A 42 -2.67 9.26 -2.47
N ASP A 43 -3.59 9.56 -1.58
CA ASP A 43 -3.34 10.54 -0.51
C ASP A 43 -2.44 9.98 0.57
N GLU A 44 -2.58 8.69 0.86
CA GLU A 44 -1.74 7.96 1.80
C GLU A 44 -1.36 6.63 1.17
N VAL A 45 -0.12 6.22 1.38
CA VAL A 45 0.38 4.93 0.87
C VAL A 45 0.93 4.13 2.05
N PHE A 46 0.55 2.86 2.11
CA PHE A 46 1.13 1.91 3.05
C PHE A 46 1.82 0.83 2.24
N VAL A 47 3.13 0.69 2.41
CA VAL A 47 3.93 -0.27 1.67
C VAL A 47 4.35 -1.40 2.60
N THR A 48 4.07 -2.63 2.21
CA THR A 48 4.56 -3.80 2.95
C THR A 48 5.84 -4.32 2.30
N ASP A 49 6.42 -5.33 2.91
CA ASP A 49 7.61 -5.93 2.35
C ASP A 49 7.28 -6.78 1.12
N VAL A 50 8.31 -7.15 0.37
CA VAL A 50 8.19 -7.85 -0.90
C VAL A 50 7.57 -9.23 -0.70
N TYR A 51 6.63 -9.59 -1.59
CA TYR A 51 6.16 -10.95 -1.71
C TYR A 51 7.13 -11.70 -2.62
N PRO A 52 7.97 -12.60 -2.07
CA PRO A 52 9.11 -13.13 -2.84
C PRO A 52 8.73 -14.19 -3.85
N ALA A 53 7.55 -14.83 -3.69
CA ALA A 53 7.18 -16.00 -4.48
C ALA A 53 8.27 -17.06 -4.34
N ARG A 54 9.04 -17.31 -5.40
CA ARG A 54 10.12 -18.31 -5.35
C ARG A 54 11.51 -17.68 -5.45
N GLU A 55 11.58 -16.35 -5.40
CA GLU A 55 12.88 -15.70 -5.50
C GLU A 55 13.61 -15.73 -4.17
N GLU A 56 14.93 -15.75 -4.26
CA GLU A 56 15.79 -15.52 -3.10
C GLU A 56 15.85 -14.03 -2.81
N PRO A 57 15.95 -13.65 -1.54
CA PRO A 57 16.12 -12.23 -1.21
C PRO A 57 17.36 -11.63 -1.86
N ILE A 58 17.24 -10.38 -2.25
CA ILE A 58 18.36 -9.61 -2.81
C ILE A 58 18.76 -8.57 -1.77
N ALA A 59 20.05 -8.52 -1.44
CA ALA A 59 20.56 -7.58 -0.45
C ALA A 59 20.20 -6.14 -0.84
N GLY A 60 19.69 -5.39 0.11
CA GLY A 60 19.29 -4.00 -0.11
C GLY A 60 17.94 -3.82 -0.79
N VAL A 61 17.25 -4.89 -1.15
CA VAL A 61 15.95 -4.80 -1.81
C VAL A 61 14.85 -5.25 -0.86
N SER A 62 13.93 -4.33 -0.60
CA SER A 62 12.76 -4.58 0.23
C SER A 62 11.65 -3.63 -0.20
N GLY A 63 10.49 -3.72 0.45
CA GLY A 63 9.41 -2.77 0.21
C GLY A 63 9.81 -1.33 0.51
N ARG A 64 10.84 -1.14 1.34
CA ARG A 64 11.34 0.20 1.67
C ARG A 64 11.78 0.97 0.42
N LEU A 65 12.26 0.27 -0.62
CA LEU A 65 12.63 0.96 -1.86
C LEU A 65 11.43 1.70 -2.46
N VAL A 66 10.26 1.08 -2.44
CA VAL A 66 9.05 1.71 -2.96
C VAL A 66 8.61 2.83 -2.03
N HIS A 67 8.66 2.59 -0.72
CA HIS A 67 8.34 3.60 0.29
C HIS A 67 9.20 4.85 0.09
N ASP A 68 10.52 4.68 -0.03
CA ASP A 68 11.43 5.80 -0.23
C ASP A 68 11.14 6.53 -1.54
N ALA A 69 10.78 5.79 -2.59
CA ALA A 69 10.44 6.38 -3.87
C ALA A 69 9.16 7.23 -3.79
N VAL A 70 8.16 6.77 -3.04
CA VAL A 70 6.95 7.58 -2.83
C VAL A 70 7.33 8.92 -2.19
N LEU A 71 8.15 8.87 -1.14
CA LEU A 71 8.59 10.09 -0.46
C LEU A 71 9.38 10.99 -1.38
N SER A 72 10.28 10.43 -2.19
CA SER A 72 11.09 11.22 -3.10
C SER A 72 10.28 11.92 -4.19
N HIS A 73 9.12 11.36 -4.54
CA HIS A 73 8.21 11.97 -5.51
C HIS A 73 7.15 12.85 -4.84
N GLY A 74 7.32 13.16 -3.57
CA GLY A 74 6.45 14.09 -2.86
C GLY A 74 5.20 13.50 -2.24
N GLY A 75 5.07 12.16 -2.25
CA GLY A 75 3.92 11.50 -1.66
C GLY A 75 4.08 11.24 -0.17
N SER A 76 3.04 10.69 0.42
CA SER A 76 2.99 10.31 1.82
C SER A 76 2.97 8.79 1.92
N SER A 77 3.90 8.22 2.67
CA SER A 77 4.04 6.76 2.76
C SER A 77 4.39 6.33 4.17
N CYS A 78 3.89 5.17 4.53
CA CYS A 78 4.23 4.49 5.77
C CYS A 78 4.67 3.07 5.42
N TYR A 79 5.84 2.67 5.87
CA TYR A 79 6.36 1.34 5.60
C TYR A 79 6.00 0.41 6.74
N VAL A 80 5.22 -0.63 6.44
CA VAL A 80 4.78 -1.64 7.40
C VAL A 80 5.27 -2.98 6.88
N ALA A 81 6.49 -3.37 7.30
CA ALA A 81 7.15 -4.55 6.73
C ALA A 81 6.30 -5.80 6.86
N ASP A 82 5.73 -6.03 8.03
CA ASP A 82 4.87 -7.19 8.28
C ASP A 82 3.44 -6.84 7.92
N LYS A 83 2.95 -7.39 6.82
CA LYS A 83 1.58 -7.10 6.36
C LYS A 83 0.51 -7.55 7.36
N ALA A 84 0.84 -8.47 8.27
CA ALA A 84 -0.11 -8.89 9.30
C ALA A 84 -0.45 -7.73 10.24
N MET A 85 0.41 -6.73 10.32
CA MET A 85 0.17 -5.54 11.14
C MET A 85 -0.66 -4.48 10.43
N LEU A 86 -0.86 -4.61 9.11
CA LEU A 86 -1.55 -3.58 8.33
C LEU A 86 -2.97 -3.29 8.82
N PRO A 87 -3.80 -4.29 9.12
CA PRO A 87 -5.17 -3.96 9.54
C PRO A 87 -5.21 -3.05 10.77
N GLU A 88 -4.37 -3.31 11.76
CA GLU A 88 -4.33 -2.48 12.97
C GLU A 88 -3.80 -1.08 12.67
N VAL A 89 -2.76 -0.98 11.85
CA VAL A 89 -2.20 0.31 11.48
C VAL A 89 -3.22 1.14 10.72
N LEU A 90 -3.90 0.51 9.74
CA LEU A 90 -4.92 1.18 8.95
C LEU A 90 -6.09 1.64 9.81
N ALA A 91 -6.53 0.80 10.75
CA ALA A 91 -7.65 1.17 11.62
C ALA A 91 -7.39 2.47 12.37
N GLY A 92 -6.13 2.74 12.71
CA GLY A 92 -5.76 3.98 13.40
C GLY A 92 -5.54 5.17 12.46
N ARG A 93 -5.54 4.94 11.14
CA ARG A 93 -5.21 5.99 10.17
C ARG A 93 -6.35 6.35 9.24
N VAL A 94 -7.25 5.42 8.94
CA VAL A 94 -8.35 5.69 8.00
C VAL A 94 -9.43 6.53 8.68
N ARG A 95 -10.16 7.28 7.85
CA ARG A 95 -11.22 8.18 8.30
C ARG A 95 -12.49 7.90 7.50
N PRO A 96 -13.66 8.28 8.04
CA PRO A 96 -14.89 8.18 7.26
C PRO A 96 -14.75 8.87 5.90
N GLY A 97 -15.21 8.22 4.86
CA GLY A 97 -15.09 8.73 3.49
C GLY A 97 -13.85 8.30 2.76
N ASP A 98 -12.88 7.68 3.44
CA ASP A 98 -11.68 7.17 2.78
C ASP A 98 -12.02 5.96 1.92
N LEU A 99 -11.37 5.89 0.76
CA LEU A 99 -11.40 4.70 -0.09
C LEU A 99 -10.07 3.97 0.09
N VAL A 100 -10.12 2.75 0.63
CA VAL A 100 -8.93 1.93 0.83
C VAL A 100 -8.85 0.94 -0.33
N ILE A 101 -7.71 0.93 -1.00
CA ILE A 101 -7.47 0.05 -2.15
C ILE A 101 -6.20 -0.77 -1.91
N THR A 102 -6.25 -2.05 -2.21
CA THR A 102 -5.08 -2.93 -2.10
C THR A 102 -4.53 -3.22 -3.49
N LEU A 103 -3.22 -3.15 -3.60
CA LEU A 103 -2.51 -3.34 -4.87
C LEU A 103 -1.37 -4.32 -4.64
N GLY A 104 -1.24 -5.31 -5.51
CA GLY A 104 -0.13 -6.24 -5.45
C GLY A 104 -0.56 -7.68 -5.56
N ALA A 105 0.43 -8.55 -5.42
CA ALA A 105 0.24 -10.00 -5.47
C ALA A 105 0.13 -10.57 -4.05
N GLY A 106 -0.11 -11.87 -3.98
CA GLY A 106 -0.19 -12.55 -2.71
C GLY A 106 -1.51 -12.28 -2.01
N ASP A 107 -1.47 -12.27 -0.70
CA ASP A 107 -2.68 -12.17 0.12
C ASP A 107 -2.94 -10.76 0.65
N ILE A 108 -2.36 -9.74 0.04
CA ILE A 108 -2.63 -8.34 0.42
C ILE A 108 -4.13 -8.02 0.28
N SER A 109 -4.82 -8.68 -0.64
CA SER A 109 -6.26 -8.48 -0.84
C SER A 109 -7.09 -8.88 0.37
N LEU A 110 -6.53 -9.67 1.28
CA LEU A 110 -7.24 -10.08 2.50
C LEU A 110 -7.28 -8.97 3.56
N ILE A 111 -6.55 -7.89 3.34
CA ILE A 111 -6.51 -6.77 4.31
C ILE A 111 -7.90 -6.16 4.51
N GLY A 112 -8.68 -6.03 3.44
CA GLY A 112 -10.03 -5.47 3.55
C GLY A 112 -10.91 -6.22 4.53
N PRO A 113 -11.09 -7.54 4.37
CA PRO A 113 -11.88 -8.33 5.31
C PRO A 113 -11.34 -8.30 6.74
N LEU A 114 -10.01 -8.21 6.92
CA LEU A 114 -9.43 -8.13 8.26
C LEU A 114 -9.60 -6.75 8.88
N LEU A 115 -9.64 -5.71 8.05
CA LEU A 115 -9.78 -4.33 8.52
C LEU A 115 -11.20 -4.00 8.96
N LEU A 116 -12.21 -4.49 8.23
CA LEU A 116 -13.60 -4.11 8.46
C LEU A 116 -14.06 -4.30 9.91
N PRO A 117 -13.79 -5.45 10.57
CA PRO A 117 -14.19 -5.59 11.96
C PRO A 117 -13.57 -4.55 12.88
N LEU A 118 -12.31 -4.17 12.63
CA LEU A 118 -11.63 -3.17 13.46
C LEU A 118 -12.26 -1.79 13.29
N LEU A 119 -12.70 -1.46 12.09
CA LEU A 119 -13.36 -0.19 11.83
C LEU A 119 -14.74 -0.16 12.48
N GLN A 120 -15.47 -1.26 12.45
CA GLN A 120 -16.78 -1.36 13.08
C GLN A 120 -16.67 -1.17 14.58
N ASP A 121 -15.67 -1.77 15.21
CA ASP A 121 -15.41 -1.60 16.64
C ASP A 121 -15.13 -0.13 16.98
N THR A 122 -14.42 0.55 16.11
CA THR A 122 -14.10 1.97 16.31
C THR A 122 -15.35 2.83 16.22
N ASP A 123 -16.27 2.48 15.33
CA ASP A 123 -17.50 3.24 15.11
C ASP A 123 -18.53 3.02 16.21
N ALA A 124 -18.41 1.92 16.92
CA ALA A 124 -19.30 1.64 18.02
C ALA A 124 -18.96 2.50 19.25
#